data_6d67aedc694295a2b7f05865f5d5d5a1
#
_entry.id   6d67aedc694295a2b7f05865f5d5d5a1
#
_cell.length_a   1.000
_cell.length_b   1.000
_cell.length_c   1.000
_cell.angle_alpha   90.00
_cell.angle_beta   90.00
_cell.angle_gamma   90.00
#
_symmetry.space_group_name_H-M   'P 1'
#
loop_
_entity.id
_entity.type
_entity.pdbx_description
1 polymer ?
#
loop_
_entity_poly.entity_id
_entity_poly.type
_entity_poly.pdbx_seq_one_letter_code
_entity_poly.pdbx_strand_id
1 'polypeptide(L)'
;MAWYETPAARALGVRYPLLQAPMSGFTTPELAAAVSNAGALGSLGAAWLSPDELRAAIRAVRQLTDAPFMVNLFAWPQPDAAPDAHPALDEQLAVVVEERVPVFSFTFGIPDFAEVKSAGATIVGTATTVAEARALEAAGVDAVVAQGWEAGGHRGTFERPPAEVEVGGLALVPQVVDAVSVPVVAAGGIMDGRGIAAALALGAGGASLGTAFLTASEAATQPAFRRLLAQTPAEGTRVSRVYSGREARLVRTDAVEELVGAGRPPAPYPLQLDVTRPIHRAGLQADDPSRLFALAGQGAALVREAPAADLVETLVAETEKAISRLGWDPSG
;
A
#
# COMPACT_ATOMS: atom_id res chain seq x y z
N MET A 1 9.25 -26.31 8.24
CA MET A 1 8.07 -25.43 8.01
C MET A 1 8.30 -24.70 6.70
N ALA A 2 7.28 -24.54 5.85
CA ALA A 2 7.48 -23.75 4.63
C ALA A 2 7.62 -22.26 4.97
N TRP A 3 8.43 -21.51 4.22
CA TRP A 3 8.69 -20.09 4.50
C TRP A 3 7.44 -19.22 4.56
N TYR A 4 6.36 -19.66 3.93
CA TYR A 4 5.09 -18.95 3.88
C TYR A 4 4.10 -19.33 5.00
N GLU A 5 4.41 -20.33 5.83
CA GLU A 5 3.56 -20.73 6.97
C GLU A 5 3.77 -19.79 8.19
N THR A 6 3.55 -18.49 7.99
CA THR A 6 3.79 -17.45 8.98
C THR A 6 2.53 -17.10 9.80
N PRO A 7 2.68 -16.44 10.96
CA PRO A 7 1.54 -15.89 11.69
C PRO A 7 0.71 -14.91 10.84
N ALA A 8 1.36 -14.10 9.98
CA ALA A 8 0.65 -13.17 9.10
C ALA A 8 -0.20 -13.89 8.04
N ALA A 9 0.34 -14.95 7.39
CA ALA A 9 -0.44 -15.75 6.44
C ALA A 9 -1.69 -16.34 7.09
N ARG A 10 -1.56 -16.87 8.32
CA ARG A 10 -2.69 -17.43 9.07
C ARG A 10 -3.72 -16.36 9.45
N ALA A 11 -3.28 -15.21 9.95
CA ALA A 11 -4.17 -14.11 10.33
C ALA A 11 -4.97 -13.56 9.15
N LEU A 12 -4.34 -13.47 7.97
CA LEU A 12 -4.93 -12.94 6.75
C LEU A 12 -5.70 -14.00 5.94
N GLY A 13 -5.62 -15.27 6.30
CA GLY A 13 -6.29 -16.36 5.61
C GLY A 13 -5.74 -16.66 4.21
N VAL A 14 -4.45 -16.36 3.96
CA VAL A 14 -3.81 -16.52 2.65
C VAL A 14 -2.77 -17.63 2.66
N ARG A 15 -2.47 -18.18 1.47
CA ARG A 15 -1.40 -19.18 1.33
C ARG A 15 -0.03 -18.54 1.43
N TYR A 16 0.19 -17.44 0.72
CA TYR A 16 1.46 -16.72 0.70
C TYR A 16 1.30 -15.40 1.46
N PRO A 17 2.19 -15.06 2.41
CA PRO A 17 2.12 -13.82 3.19
C PRO A 17 2.56 -12.60 2.35
N LEU A 18 1.98 -12.46 1.17
CA LEU A 18 2.21 -11.39 0.22
C LEU A 18 0.92 -10.59 0.07
N LEU A 19 1.01 -9.27 0.20
CA LEU A 19 -0.10 -8.36 0.04
C LEU A 19 0.16 -7.47 -1.18
N GLN A 20 -0.76 -7.40 -2.11
CA GLN A 20 -0.78 -6.31 -3.05
C GLN A 20 -1.29 -5.08 -2.28
N ALA A 21 -0.43 -4.07 -2.15
CA ALA A 21 -0.76 -2.87 -1.39
C ALA A 21 -1.95 -2.11 -2.01
N PRO A 22 -2.83 -1.51 -1.20
CA PRO A 22 -3.94 -0.72 -1.70
C PRO A 22 -3.43 0.55 -2.40
N MET A 23 -3.87 0.77 -3.64
CA MET A 23 -3.45 1.90 -4.48
C MET A 23 -4.67 2.54 -5.12
N SER A 24 -5.20 3.61 -4.50
CA SER A 24 -6.39 4.31 -4.98
C SER A 24 -6.23 4.77 -6.43
N GLY A 25 -7.19 4.42 -7.28
CA GLY A 25 -7.18 4.72 -8.71
C GLY A 25 -6.37 3.76 -9.58
N PHE A 26 -5.63 2.80 -8.99
CA PHE A 26 -4.83 1.80 -9.73
C PHE A 26 -5.28 0.36 -9.45
N THR A 27 -5.78 0.08 -8.25
CA THR A 27 -6.31 -1.25 -7.91
C THR A 27 -7.73 -1.42 -8.47
N THR A 28 -7.89 -2.42 -9.33
CA THR A 28 -9.16 -2.83 -9.91
C THR A 28 -9.69 -4.08 -9.22
N PRO A 29 -10.98 -4.42 -9.34
CA PRO A 29 -11.49 -5.70 -8.91
C PRO A 29 -10.75 -6.90 -9.53
N GLU A 30 -10.35 -6.78 -10.81
CA GLU A 30 -9.61 -7.79 -11.55
C GLU A 30 -8.22 -8.00 -10.96
N LEU A 31 -7.49 -6.91 -10.63
CA LEU A 31 -6.19 -7.01 -9.98
C LEU A 31 -6.30 -7.69 -8.61
N ALA A 32 -7.23 -7.21 -7.77
CA ALA A 32 -7.44 -7.77 -6.44
C ALA A 32 -7.78 -9.27 -6.51
N ALA A 33 -8.69 -9.67 -7.39
CA ALA A 33 -9.09 -11.07 -7.58
C ALA A 33 -7.95 -11.93 -8.13
N ALA A 34 -7.19 -11.46 -9.11
CA ALA A 34 -6.07 -12.21 -9.70
C ALA A 34 -4.98 -12.51 -8.66
N VAL A 35 -4.63 -11.52 -7.82
CA VAL A 35 -3.68 -11.70 -6.71
C VAL A 35 -4.22 -12.68 -5.67
N SER A 36 -5.51 -12.58 -5.31
CA SER A 36 -6.14 -13.46 -4.33
C SER A 36 -6.23 -14.90 -4.83
N ASN A 37 -6.60 -15.12 -6.09
CA ASN A 37 -6.65 -16.42 -6.73
C ASN A 37 -5.26 -17.09 -6.82
N ALA A 38 -4.19 -16.30 -6.89
CA ALA A 38 -2.79 -16.78 -6.85
C ALA A 38 -2.32 -17.13 -5.43
N GLY A 39 -3.16 -16.98 -4.41
CA GLY A 39 -2.89 -17.36 -3.02
C GLY A 39 -2.22 -16.28 -2.17
N ALA A 40 -2.12 -15.05 -2.66
CA ALA A 40 -1.71 -13.85 -1.94
C ALA A 40 -2.94 -13.04 -1.49
N LEU A 41 -2.80 -11.84 -0.95
CA LEU A 41 -3.90 -10.97 -0.57
C LEU A 41 -4.02 -9.80 -1.55
N GLY A 42 -5.01 -9.84 -2.42
CA GLY A 42 -5.38 -8.71 -3.27
C GLY A 42 -6.10 -7.63 -2.46
N SER A 43 -6.02 -6.37 -2.90
CA SER A 43 -6.65 -5.27 -2.18
C SER A 43 -7.30 -4.23 -3.07
N LEU A 44 -8.33 -3.57 -2.55
CA LEU A 44 -8.95 -2.38 -3.11
C LEU A 44 -8.50 -1.14 -2.33
N GLY A 45 -7.92 -0.16 -3.00
CA GLY A 45 -7.66 1.18 -2.45
C GLY A 45 -8.91 2.04 -2.60
N ALA A 46 -9.80 2.00 -1.63
CA ALA A 46 -11.18 2.45 -1.77
C ALA A 46 -11.52 3.79 -1.08
N ALA A 47 -10.52 4.46 -0.50
CA ALA A 47 -10.75 5.63 0.35
C ALA A 47 -11.54 6.79 -0.32
N TRP A 48 -11.48 6.92 -1.65
CA TRP A 48 -12.17 7.98 -2.40
C TRP A 48 -13.40 7.49 -3.19
N LEU A 49 -13.79 6.23 -3.01
CA LEU A 49 -15.02 5.71 -3.60
C LEU A 49 -16.23 6.16 -2.76
N SER A 50 -17.31 6.52 -3.42
CA SER A 50 -18.60 6.66 -2.75
C SER A 50 -19.04 5.31 -2.16
N PRO A 51 -19.96 5.27 -1.18
CA PRO A 51 -20.47 4.01 -0.62
C PRO A 51 -21.02 3.06 -1.69
N ASP A 52 -21.70 3.57 -2.71
CA ASP A 52 -22.24 2.75 -3.80
C ASP A 52 -21.15 2.20 -4.73
N GLU A 53 -20.16 3.02 -5.08
CA GLU A 53 -18.98 2.57 -5.84
C GLU A 53 -18.17 1.53 -5.06
N LEU A 54 -17.98 1.72 -3.75
CA LEU A 54 -17.33 0.74 -2.89
C LEU A 54 -18.06 -0.60 -2.89
N ARG A 55 -19.40 -0.56 -2.69
CA ARG A 55 -20.25 -1.76 -2.73
C ARG A 55 -20.14 -2.48 -4.08
N ALA A 56 -20.20 -1.73 -5.17
CA ALA A 56 -20.05 -2.28 -6.51
C ALA A 56 -18.69 -2.93 -6.72
N ALA A 57 -17.61 -2.29 -6.28
CA ALA A 57 -16.24 -2.83 -6.38
C ALA A 57 -16.07 -4.12 -5.55
N ILE A 58 -16.56 -4.16 -4.31
CA ILE A 58 -16.52 -5.37 -3.46
C ILE A 58 -17.25 -6.53 -4.14
N ARG A 59 -18.45 -6.29 -4.66
CA ARG A 59 -19.25 -7.30 -5.37
C ARG A 59 -18.58 -7.77 -6.66
N ALA A 60 -17.91 -6.87 -7.38
CA ALA A 60 -17.16 -7.22 -8.57
C ALA A 60 -15.97 -8.15 -8.23
N VAL A 61 -15.22 -7.89 -7.14
CA VAL A 61 -14.18 -8.82 -6.67
C VAL A 61 -14.77 -10.20 -6.39
N ARG A 62 -15.90 -10.28 -5.67
CA ARG A 62 -16.56 -11.55 -5.33
C ARG A 62 -17.10 -12.34 -6.52
N GLN A 63 -17.37 -11.69 -7.63
CA GLN A 63 -17.72 -12.39 -8.88
C GLN A 63 -16.52 -13.07 -9.52
N LEU A 64 -15.29 -12.67 -9.17
CA LEU A 64 -14.04 -13.13 -9.75
C LEU A 64 -13.26 -14.08 -8.84
N THR A 65 -13.55 -14.08 -7.52
CA THR A 65 -12.83 -14.92 -6.54
C THR A 65 -13.67 -15.22 -5.30
N ASP A 66 -13.48 -16.42 -4.75
CA ASP A 66 -13.94 -16.81 -3.42
C ASP A 66 -12.82 -16.67 -2.37
N ALA A 67 -11.58 -16.34 -2.79
CA ALA A 67 -10.45 -16.15 -1.90
C ALA A 67 -10.57 -14.82 -1.11
N PRO A 68 -9.92 -14.69 0.07
CA PRO A 68 -9.94 -13.46 0.83
C PRO A 68 -9.28 -12.31 0.05
N PHE A 69 -9.84 -11.11 0.21
CA PHE A 69 -9.31 -9.85 -0.30
C PHE A 69 -9.44 -8.76 0.75
N MET A 70 -8.72 -7.68 0.58
CA MET A 70 -8.64 -6.57 1.51
C MET A 70 -9.29 -5.30 0.94
N VAL A 71 -10.03 -4.57 1.77
CA VAL A 71 -10.48 -3.20 1.48
C VAL A 71 -9.74 -2.23 2.37
N ASN A 72 -9.18 -1.16 1.77
CA ASN A 72 -8.49 -0.12 2.50
C ASN A 72 -9.24 1.21 2.44
N LEU A 73 -9.42 1.82 3.61
CA LEU A 73 -9.96 3.17 3.76
C LEU A 73 -8.94 4.09 4.46
N PHE A 74 -9.19 5.39 4.42
CA PHE A 74 -8.42 6.37 5.17
C PHE A 74 -9.13 6.74 6.46
N ALA A 75 -8.41 6.68 7.58
CA ALA A 75 -8.93 7.21 8.83
C ALA A 75 -9.08 8.74 8.75
N TRP A 76 -10.11 9.26 9.41
CA TRP A 76 -10.42 10.69 9.44
C TRP A 76 -10.97 11.08 10.82
N PRO A 77 -10.76 12.28 11.36
CA PRO A 77 -9.99 13.39 10.76
C PRO A 77 -8.47 13.16 10.80
N GLN A 78 -7.74 13.85 9.91
CA GLN A 78 -6.28 13.85 9.88
C GLN A 78 -5.77 15.21 10.37
N PRO A 79 -4.69 15.27 11.19
CA PRO A 79 -4.24 16.53 11.83
C PRO A 79 -3.87 17.65 10.85
N ASP A 80 -3.40 17.29 9.65
CA ASP A 80 -2.92 18.19 8.61
C ASP A 80 -3.87 18.33 7.40
N ALA A 81 -5.09 17.78 7.52
CA ALA A 81 -6.08 17.82 6.45
C ALA A 81 -7.06 18.98 6.58
N ALA A 82 -7.62 19.39 5.43
CA ALA A 82 -8.71 20.37 5.41
C ALA A 82 -9.97 19.77 6.09
N PRO A 83 -10.61 20.49 7.01
CA PRO A 83 -11.67 19.94 7.86
C PRO A 83 -12.86 19.32 7.11
N ASP A 84 -13.24 19.93 5.99
CA ASP A 84 -14.46 19.55 5.23
C ASP A 84 -14.18 18.66 4.00
N ALA A 85 -12.92 18.26 3.79
CA ALA A 85 -12.51 17.53 2.59
C ALA A 85 -12.23 16.05 2.90
N HIS A 86 -13.17 15.36 3.55
CA HIS A 86 -13.01 13.96 3.95
C HIS A 86 -13.80 12.99 3.07
N PRO A 87 -13.36 11.73 2.95
CA PRO A 87 -14.19 10.65 2.44
C PRO A 87 -15.41 10.43 3.37
N ALA A 88 -16.47 9.84 2.85
CA ALA A 88 -17.64 9.43 3.63
C ALA A 88 -17.31 8.17 4.47
N LEU A 89 -16.40 8.30 5.44
CA LEU A 89 -15.82 7.16 6.15
C LEU A 89 -16.87 6.30 6.88
N ASP A 90 -17.82 6.94 7.58
CA ASP A 90 -18.84 6.21 8.36
C ASP A 90 -19.74 5.38 7.42
N GLU A 91 -20.17 5.97 6.29
CA GLU A 91 -20.98 5.29 5.30
C GLU A 91 -20.16 4.20 4.57
N GLN A 92 -18.86 4.42 4.34
CA GLN A 92 -17.97 3.40 3.78
C GLN A 92 -17.76 2.24 4.77
N LEU A 93 -17.60 2.51 6.06
CA LEU A 93 -17.50 1.48 7.11
C LEU A 93 -18.80 0.65 7.19
N ALA A 94 -19.97 1.29 7.08
CA ALA A 94 -21.23 0.57 7.02
C ALA A 94 -21.27 -0.41 5.82
N VAL A 95 -20.80 0.00 4.65
CA VAL A 95 -20.68 -0.90 3.48
C VAL A 95 -19.71 -2.06 3.75
N VAL A 96 -18.58 -1.81 4.39
CA VAL A 96 -17.60 -2.85 4.75
C VAL A 96 -18.24 -3.90 5.67
N VAL A 97 -19.06 -3.47 6.65
CA VAL A 97 -19.81 -4.33 7.56
C VAL A 97 -20.89 -5.12 6.80
N GLU A 98 -21.75 -4.43 6.05
CA GLU A 98 -22.86 -5.03 5.28
C GLU A 98 -22.36 -6.11 4.31
N GLU A 99 -21.28 -5.78 3.59
CA GLU A 99 -20.66 -6.69 2.61
C GLU A 99 -19.72 -7.71 3.30
N ARG A 100 -19.58 -7.73 4.61
CA ARG A 100 -18.72 -8.69 5.36
C ARG A 100 -17.36 -8.87 4.71
N VAL A 101 -16.64 -7.76 4.53
CA VAL A 101 -15.30 -7.78 3.93
C VAL A 101 -14.36 -8.65 4.77
N PRO A 102 -13.62 -9.61 4.20
CA PRO A 102 -12.83 -10.55 4.98
C PRO A 102 -11.62 -9.90 5.66
N VAL A 103 -10.98 -8.91 5.00
CA VAL A 103 -9.86 -8.17 5.57
C VAL A 103 -10.10 -6.67 5.36
N PHE A 104 -10.10 -5.93 6.45
CA PHE A 104 -10.21 -4.47 6.44
C PHE A 104 -8.90 -3.82 6.86
N SER A 105 -8.43 -2.85 6.09
CA SER A 105 -7.24 -2.07 6.45
C SER A 105 -7.51 -0.58 6.44
N PHE A 106 -6.69 0.15 7.18
CA PHE A 106 -6.77 1.60 7.21
C PHE A 106 -5.39 2.27 7.31
N THR A 107 -5.36 3.54 6.91
CA THR A 107 -4.16 4.37 6.89
C THR A 107 -4.50 5.76 7.44
N PHE A 108 -3.52 6.48 8.01
CA PHE A 108 -3.58 7.86 8.53
C PHE A 108 -4.27 8.04 9.87
N GLY A 109 -4.35 7.03 10.69
CA GLY A 109 -4.95 7.09 12.02
C GLY A 109 -5.59 5.77 12.40
N ILE A 110 -6.44 5.83 13.40
CA ILE A 110 -7.17 4.66 13.92
C ILE A 110 -8.66 5.04 13.91
N PRO A 111 -9.45 4.55 12.91
CA PRO A 111 -10.89 4.77 12.91
C PRO A 111 -11.57 3.88 13.94
N ASP A 112 -12.85 4.14 14.23
CA ASP A 112 -13.67 3.16 14.94
C ASP A 112 -14.00 2.00 14.01
N PHE A 113 -13.43 0.84 14.29
CA PHE A 113 -13.62 -0.39 13.51
C PHE A 113 -14.32 -1.50 14.33
N ALA A 114 -14.92 -1.18 15.47
CA ALA A 114 -15.51 -2.18 16.36
C ALA A 114 -16.59 -3.02 15.65
N GLU A 115 -17.47 -2.39 14.88
CA GLU A 115 -18.52 -3.09 14.13
C GLU A 115 -17.92 -3.94 12.99
N VAL A 116 -16.89 -3.45 12.30
CA VAL A 116 -16.18 -4.18 11.23
C VAL A 116 -15.54 -5.45 11.80
N LYS A 117 -14.88 -5.34 12.94
CA LYS A 117 -14.29 -6.49 13.66
C LYS A 117 -15.36 -7.46 14.15
N SER A 118 -16.47 -6.95 14.68
CA SER A 118 -17.61 -7.78 15.14
C SER A 118 -18.29 -8.52 13.98
N ALA A 119 -18.22 -7.98 12.75
CA ALA A 119 -18.70 -8.64 11.54
C ALA A 119 -17.76 -9.76 11.05
N GLY A 120 -16.62 -9.96 11.70
CA GLY A 120 -15.66 -11.04 11.44
C GLY A 120 -14.49 -10.68 10.54
N ALA A 121 -14.27 -9.40 10.23
CA ALA A 121 -13.13 -8.97 9.44
C ALA A 121 -11.82 -9.05 10.24
N THR A 122 -10.74 -9.47 9.58
CA THR A 122 -9.37 -9.25 10.06
C THR A 122 -8.98 -7.80 9.87
N ILE A 123 -8.47 -7.16 10.92
CA ILE A 123 -8.16 -5.72 10.95
C ILE A 123 -6.66 -5.49 10.77
N VAL A 124 -6.28 -4.66 9.81
CA VAL A 124 -4.89 -4.34 9.48
C VAL A 124 -4.65 -2.82 9.56
N GLY A 125 -3.72 -2.39 10.41
CA GLY A 125 -3.34 -0.98 10.52
C GLY A 125 -1.97 -0.71 9.90
N THR A 126 -1.73 0.52 9.39
CA THR A 126 -0.44 0.94 8.85
C THR A 126 0.29 1.83 9.84
N ALA A 127 1.54 1.47 10.17
CA ALA A 127 2.45 2.23 11.03
C ALA A 127 3.73 2.62 10.30
N THR A 128 4.27 3.79 10.63
CA THR A 128 5.56 4.29 10.16
C THR A 128 6.57 4.47 11.30
N THR A 129 6.11 4.28 12.53
CA THR A 129 6.91 4.32 13.77
C THR A 129 6.56 3.17 14.70
N VAL A 130 7.43 2.90 15.66
CA VAL A 130 7.17 1.93 16.76
C VAL A 130 6.00 2.41 17.64
N ALA A 131 5.89 3.71 17.89
CA ALA A 131 4.80 4.27 18.70
C ALA A 131 3.44 4.02 18.04
N GLU A 132 3.34 4.29 16.72
CA GLU A 132 2.13 4.01 15.93
C GLU A 132 1.79 2.50 15.94
N ALA A 133 2.78 1.62 15.80
CA ALA A 133 2.55 0.17 15.84
C ALA A 133 1.97 -0.29 17.18
N ARG A 134 2.48 0.23 18.30
CA ARG A 134 1.94 -0.04 19.63
C ARG A 134 0.53 0.52 19.82
N ALA A 135 0.27 1.72 19.30
CA ALA A 135 -1.07 2.32 19.36
C ALA A 135 -2.10 1.47 18.57
N LEU A 136 -1.71 0.97 17.40
CA LEU A 136 -2.52 0.06 16.58
C LEU A 136 -2.80 -1.26 17.33
N GLU A 137 -1.78 -1.90 17.92
CA GLU A 137 -1.96 -3.11 18.71
C GLU A 137 -2.88 -2.86 19.90
N ALA A 138 -2.69 -1.77 20.65
CA ALA A 138 -3.55 -1.39 21.77
C ALA A 138 -5.01 -1.13 21.35
N ALA A 139 -5.22 -0.64 20.13
CA ALA A 139 -6.56 -0.50 19.55
C ALA A 139 -7.19 -1.84 19.12
N GLY A 140 -6.40 -2.91 19.08
CA GLY A 140 -6.89 -4.26 18.80
C GLY A 140 -6.87 -4.66 17.34
N VAL A 141 -5.92 -4.16 16.52
CA VAL A 141 -5.70 -4.69 15.18
C VAL A 141 -5.15 -6.11 15.21
N ASP A 142 -5.36 -6.87 14.15
CA ASP A 142 -4.93 -8.27 14.04
C ASP A 142 -3.57 -8.41 13.32
N ALA A 143 -3.14 -7.37 12.60
CA ALA A 143 -1.82 -7.26 11.99
C ALA A 143 -1.41 -5.80 11.76
N VAL A 144 -0.11 -5.52 11.68
CA VAL A 144 0.45 -4.19 11.41
C VAL A 144 1.28 -4.22 10.12
N VAL A 145 1.03 -3.28 9.21
CA VAL A 145 1.92 -2.99 8.08
C VAL A 145 2.95 -1.95 8.52
N ALA A 146 4.23 -2.35 8.60
CA ALA A 146 5.34 -1.45 8.88
C ALA A 146 5.81 -0.78 7.58
N GLN A 147 5.41 0.47 7.35
CA GLN A 147 5.71 1.22 6.14
C GLN A 147 7.06 1.95 6.26
N GLY A 148 8.10 1.41 5.64
CA GLY A 148 9.41 2.04 5.52
C GLY A 148 9.39 3.32 4.66
N TRP A 149 10.45 4.14 4.80
CA TRP A 149 10.61 5.39 4.06
C TRP A 149 10.69 5.20 2.54
N GLU A 150 11.06 4.02 2.08
CA GLU A 150 11.19 3.64 0.67
C GLU A 150 9.84 3.48 -0.04
N ALA A 151 8.74 3.39 0.71
CA ALA A 151 7.41 3.14 0.17
C ALA A 151 6.95 4.26 -0.77
N GLY A 152 6.32 3.88 -1.88
CA GLY A 152 5.63 4.80 -2.78
C GLY A 152 4.29 5.27 -2.19
N GLY A 153 3.77 6.37 -2.73
CA GLY A 153 2.53 6.94 -2.25
C GLY A 153 2.69 7.72 -0.93
N HIS A 154 1.55 7.98 -0.30
CA HIS A 154 1.50 8.79 0.91
C HIS A 154 2.16 8.09 2.09
N ARG A 155 2.82 8.89 2.95
CA ARG A 155 3.28 8.43 4.26
C ARG A 155 2.07 8.16 5.15
N GLY A 156 2.01 6.95 5.69
CA GLY A 156 0.92 6.50 6.58
C GLY A 156 0.94 7.10 7.98
N THR A 157 1.93 7.89 8.31
CA THR A 157 2.18 8.50 9.63
C THR A 157 0.96 9.24 10.17
N PHE A 158 0.66 9.09 11.47
CA PHE A 158 -0.51 9.72 12.09
C PHE A 158 -0.27 10.30 13.49
N GLU A 159 0.74 9.85 14.24
CA GLU A 159 1.05 10.40 15.58
C GLU A 159 1.96 11.64 15.53
N ARG A 160 2.73 11.79 14.45
CA ARG A 160 3.65 12.91 14.25
C ARG A 160 3.47 13.51 12.86
N PRO A 161 3.94 14.72 12.61
CA PRO A 161 4.05 15.24 11.25
C PRO A 161 4.89 14.29 10.39
N PRO A 162 4.40 13.85 9.22
CA PRO A 162 5.12 12.88 8.37
C PRO A 162 6.55 13.31 8.00
N ALA A 163 6.80 14.63 7.90
CA ALA A 163 8.13 15.18 7.63
C ALA A 163 9.16 14.93 8.75
N GLU A 164 8.73 14.50 9.94
CA GLU A 164 9.62 14.17 11.06
C GLU A 164 9.93 12.69 11.14
N VAL A 165 9.36 11.86 10.24
CA VAL A 165 9.44 10.40 10.30
C VAL A 165 10.04 9.85 9.01
N GLU A 166 11.36 9.71 8.97
CA GLU A 166 12.13 9.27 7.80
C GLU A 166 12.89 7.97 8.09
N VAL A 167 12.17 6.94 8.61
CA VAL A 167 12.79 5.66 8.96
C VAL A 167 12.66 4.67 7.82
N GLY A 168 13.79 4.18 7.31
CA GLY A 168 13.84 3.14 6.28
C GLY A 168 13.40 1.77 6.80
N GLY A 169 12.90 0.91 5.91
CA GLY A 169 12.34 -0.39 6.26
C GLY A 169 13.31 -1.32 6.97
N LEU A 170 14.60 -1.31 6.58
CA LEU A 170 15.64 -2.11 7.21
C LEU A 170 15.80 -1.80 8.72
N ALA A 171 15.60 -0.55 9.12
CA ALA A 171 15.67 -0.13 10.51
C ALA A 171 14.30 -0.21 11.21
N LEU A 172 13.21 0.07 10.51
CA LEU A 172 11.87 0.12 11.09
C LEU A 172 11.34 -1.26 11.43
N VAL A 173 11.42 -2.20 10.47
CA VAL A 173 10.76 -3.51 10.58
C VAL A 173 11.17 -4.28 11.82
N PRO A 174 12.47 -4.51 12.13
CA PRO A 174 12.85 -5.26 13.32
C PRO A 174 12.41 -4.57 14.62
N GLN A 175 12.46 -3.24 14.67
CA GLN A 175 12.02 -2.49 15.86
C GLN A 175 10.51 -2.61 16.09
N VAL A 176 9.71 -2.66 15.02
CA VAL A 176 8.27 -2.89 15.12
C VAL A 176 7.99 -4.34 15.54
N VAL A 177 8.68 -5.31 14.93
CA VAL A 177 8.57 -6.74 15.29
C VAL A 177 8.85 -6.97 16.77
N ASP A 178 9.91 -6.35 17.31
CA ASP A 178 10.27 -6.48 18.73
C ASP A 178 9.30 -5.75 19.68
N ALA A 179 8.49 -4.82 19.16
CA ALA A 179 7.65 -3.95 19.97
C ALA A 179 6.21 -4.39 20.10
N VAL A 180 5.70 -5.25 19.21
CA VAL A 180 4.30 -5.71 19.17
C VAL A 180 4.23 -7.23 19.10
N SER A 181 3.10 -7.80 19.55
CA SER A 181 2.85 -9.25 19.53
C SER A 181 2.05 -9.69 18.30
N VAL A 182 1.37 -8.76 17.64
CA VAL A 182 0.60 -9.04 16.42
C VAL A 182 1.55 -9.20 15.22
N PRO A 183 1.17 -9.99 14.19
CA PRO A 183 1.98 -10.14 13.01
C PRO A 183 2.33 -8.82 12.33
N VAL A 184 3.59 -8.66 11.91
CA VAL A 184 4.08 -7.49 11.19
C VAL A 184 4.29 -7.83 9.72
N VAL A 185 3.80 -6.99 8.82
CA VAL A 185 4.00 -7.07 7.37
C VAL A 185 4.89 -5.91 6.94
N ALA A 186 6.03 -6.19 6.32
CA ALA A 186 6.94 -5.15 5.85
C ALA A 186 6.43 -4.50 4.56
N ALA A 187 6.53 -3.18 4.44
CA ALA A 187 6.16 -2.44 3.23
C ALA A 187 7.20 -1.36 2.89
N GLY A 188 7.47 -1.17 1.60
CA GLY A 188 8.40 -0.16 1.10
C GLY A 188 9.62 -0.74 0.42
N GLY A 189 9.82 -0.39 -0.86
CA GLY A 189 10.97 -0.80 -1.64
C GLY A 189 11.04 -2.29 -2.03
N ILE A 190 10.10 -3.11 -1.58
CA ILE A 190 10.06 -4.55 -1.85
C ILE A 190 9.48 -4.77 -3.25
N MET A 191 10.27 -5.37 -4.15
CA MET A 191 9.93 -5.53 -5.57
C MET A 191 10.09 -6.96 -6.09
N ASP A 192 10.84 -7.79 -5.38
CA ASP A 192 11.16 -9.16 -5.78
C ASP A 192 11.40 -10.07 -4.56
N GLY A 193 11.69 -11.35 -4.82
CA GLY A 193 11.88 -12.34 -3.77
C GLY A 193 13.08 -12.07 -2.84
N ARG A 194 14.06 -11.27 -3.26
CA ARG A 194 15.18 -10.85 -2.38
C ARG A 194 14.69 -9.92 -1.29
N GLY A 195 13.83 -8.97 -1.65
CA GLY A 195 13.23 -8.03 -0.70
C GLY A 195 12.26 -8.74 0.25
N ILE A 196 11.51 -9.73 -0.24
CA ILE A 196 10.62 -10.56 0.61
C ILE A 196 11.46 -11.38 1.60
N ALA A 197 12.50 -12.07 1.15
CA ALA A 197 13.39 -12.84 2.01
C ALA A 197 14.06 -11.96 3.07
N ALA A 198 14.48 -10.74 2.71
CA ALA A 198 15.03 -9.78 3.64
C ALA A 198 14.01 -9.35 4.71
N ALA A 199 12.76 -9.07 4.31
CA ALA A 199 11.69 -8.74 5.24
C ALA A 199 11.44 -9.88 6.26
N LEU A 200 11.41 -11.12 5.80
CA LEU A 200 11.29 -12.30 6.67
C LEU A 200 12.49 -12.45 7.62
N ALA A 201 13.71 -12.22 7.12
CA ALA A 201 14.92 -12.25 7.95
C ALA A 201 14.95 -11.14 9.03
N LEU A 202 14.25 -10.03 8.81
CA LEU A 202 14.04 -8.97 9.80
C LEU A 202 12.92 -9.29 10.81
N GLY A 203 12.30 -10.48 10.71
CA GLY A 203 11.23 -10.92 11.60
C GLY A 203 9.81 -10.57 11.14
N ALA A 204 9.64 -9.93 9.98
CA ALA A 204 8.30 -9.72 9.44
C ALA A 204 7.64 -11.06 9.08
N GLY A 205 6.33 -11.17 9.31
CA GLY A 205 5.54 -12.33 8.92
C GLY A 205 5.07 -12.30 7.47
N GLY A 206 5.37 -11.23 6.71
CA GLY A 206 4.96 -11.06 5.32
C GLY A 206 5.45 -9.75 4.71
N ALA A 207 5.09 -9.53 3.44
CA ALA A 207 5.47 -8.35 2.68
C ALA A 207 4.28 -7.73 1.92
N SER A 208 4.19 -6.40 1.93
CA SER A 208 3.21 -5.63 1.16
C SER A 208 3.92 -4.88 0.02
N LEU A 209 3.50 -5.15 -1.22
CA LEU A 209 4.12 -4.66 -2.43
C LEU A 209 3.13 -3.77 -3.19
N GLY A 210 3.47 -2.49 -3.40
CA GLY A 210 2.65 -1.55 -4.18
C GLY A 210 3.19 -1.40 -5.60
N THR A 211 4.33 -0.75 -5.74
CA THR A 211 4.95 -0.41 -7.02
C THR A 211 5.15 -1.62 -7.93
N ALA A 212 5.43 -2.81 -7.36
CA ALA A 212 5.58 -4.06 -8.11
C ALA A 212 4.31 -4.45 -8.88
N PHE A 213 3.12 -4.07 -8.38
CA PHE A 213 1.83 -4.37 -9.02
C PHE A 213 1.30 -3.23 -9.89
N LEU A 214 1.92 -2.04 -9.91
CA LEU A 214 1.47 -0.93 -10.77
C LEU A 214 1.56 -1.25 -12.26
N THR A 215 2.44 -2.16 -12.65
CA THR A 215 2.61 -2.60 -14.04
C THR A 215 1.95 -3.95 -14.34
N ALA A 216 1.19 -4.51 -13.39
CA ALA A 216 0.35 -5.68 -13.64
C ALA A 216 -0.66 -5.40 -14.76
N SER A 217 -0.98 -6.41 -15.57
CA SER A 217 -1.90 -6.25 -16.71
C SER A 217 -3.27 -5.77 -16.29
N GLU A 218 -3.72 -6.18 -15.11
CA GLU A 218 -5.03 -5.87 -14.52
C GLU A 218 -5.07 -4.51 -13.80
N ALA A 219 -3.91 -3.87 -13.57
CA ALA A 219 -3.86 -2.55 -12.94
C ALA A 219 -4.34 -1.44 -13.88
N ALA A 220 -5.09 -0.47 -13.36
CA ALA A 220 -5.60 0.68 -14.12
C ALA A 220 -4.50 1.72 -14.46
N THR A 221 -3.24 1.33 -14.41
CA THR A 221 -2.10 2.21 -14.68
C THR A 221 -2.00 2.54 -16.16
N GLN A 222 -2.05 3.82 -16.47
CA GLN A 222 -2.02 4.32 -17.85
C GLN A 222 -0.66 4.06 -18.53
N PRO A 223 -0.61 3.90 -19.88
CA PRO A 223 0.62 3.59 -20.61
C PRO A 223 1.78 4.56 -20.36
N ALA A 224 1.50 5.88 -20.33
CA ALA A 224 2.52 6.90 -20.03
C ALA A 224 3.13 6.69 -18.63
N PHE A 225 2.33 6.31 -17.65
CA PHE A 225 2.82 6.02 -16.29
C PHE A 225 3.65 4.73 -16.26
N ARG A 226 3.24 3.66 -16.96
CA ARG A 226 4.02 2.41 -17.08
C ARG A 226 5.41 2.68 -17.68
N ARG A 227 5.47 3.44 -18.78
CA ARG A 227 6.76 3.86 -19.38
C ARG A 227 7.63 4.68 -18.43
N LEU A 228 7.01 5.60 -17.69
CA LEU A 228 7.74 6.40 -16.69
C LEU A 228 8.36 5.52 -15.61
N LEU A 229 7.61 4.56 -15.06
CA LEU A 229 8.14 3.62 -14.06
C LEU A 229 9.33 2.82 -14.60
N ALA A 230 9.21 2.25 -15.80
CA ALA A 230 10.26 1.44 -16.43
C ALA A 230 11.56 2.24 -16.68
N GLN A 231 11.47 3.57 -16.79
CA GLN A 231 12.61 4.46 -17.03
C GLN A 231 13.10 5.16 -15.74
N THR A 232 12.43 4.97 -14.60
CA THR A 232 12.78 5.63 -13.35
C THR A 232 14.05 5.01 -12.77
N PRO A 233 15.16 5.77 -12.61
CA PRO A 233 16.37 5.25 -11.96
C PRO A 233 16.16 5.09 -10.44
N ALA A 234 17.11 4.43 -9.79
CA ALA A 234 17.02 4.15 -8.34
C ALA A 234 16.85 5.43 -7.49
N GLU A 235 17.50 6.52 -7.87
CA GLU A 235 17.42 7.85 -7.25
C GLU A 235 16.27 8.72 -7.79
N GLY A 236 15.47 8.19 -8.73
CA GLY A 236 14.44 8.91 -9.50
C GLY A 236 13.16 9.21 -8.73
N THR A 237 13.10 8.97 -7.41
CA THR A 237 11.93 9.29 -6.58
C THR A 237 12.27 10.29 -5.48
N ARG A 238 11.27 10.99 -5.00
CA ARG A 238 11.39 11.89 -3.83
C ARG A 238 10.12 11.88 -2.99
N VAL A 239 10.23 12.20 -1.71
CA VAL A 239 9.06 12.52 -0.87
C VAL A 239 8.78 14.02 -0.99
N SER A 240 7.53 14.39 -1.19
CA SER A 240 7.11 15.79 -1.29
C SER A 240 5.61 15.95 -1.00
N ARG A 241 5.22 17.15 -0.60
CA ARG A 241 3.81 17.56 -0.40
C ARG A 241 3.17 18.13 -1.67
N VAL A 242 3.94 18.39 -2.72
CA VAL A 242 3.47 19.14 -3.91
C VAL A 242 2.35 18.40 -4.66
N TYR A 243 2.20 17.09 -4.48
CA TYR A 243 1.14 16.31 -5.12
C TYR A 243 -0.24 16.57 -4.50
N SER A 244 -0.36 16.39 -3.19
CA SER A 244 -1.68 16.34 -2.52
C SER A 244 -1.79 17.24 -1.28
N GLY A 245 -0.69 17.88 -0.87
CA GLY A 245 -0.62 18.62 0.40
C GLY A 245 -0.09 17.79 1.57
N ARG A 246 0.05 16.46 1.41
CA ARG A 246 0.62 15.53 2.39
C ARG A 246 1.86 14.86 1.80
N GLU A 247 2.83 14.50 2.63
CA GLU A 247 4.04 13.81 2.22
C GLU A 247 3.71 12.51 1.50
N ALA A 248 4.18 12.41 0.25
CA ALA A 248 4.05 11.23 -0.58
C ALA A 248 5.33 11.04 -1.39
N ARG A 249 5.74 9.79 -1.58
CA ARG A 249 6.85 9.46 -2.48
C ARG A 249 6.33 9.30 -3.90
N LEU A 250 6.94 10.04 -4.81
CA LEU A 250 6.59 10.05 -6.23
C LEU A 250 7.85 10.16 -7.09
N VAL A 251 7.70 9.84 -8.37
CA VAL A 251 8.76 9.99 -9.38
C VAL A 251 9.08 11.47 -9.58
N ARG A 252 10.35 11.79 -9.76
CA ARG A 252 10.87 13.14 -10.00
C ARG A 252 10.65 13.52 -11.47
N THR A 253 9.42 13.89 -11.81
CA THR A 253 9.07 14.41 -13.14
C THR A 253 9.31 15.92 -13.20
N ASP A 254 9.32 16.49 -14.43
CA ASP A 254 9.46 17.94 -14.59
C ASP A 254 8.36 18.70 -13.84
N ALA A 255 7.10 18.22 -13.92
CA ALA A 255 5.99 18.82 -13.18
C ALA A 255 6.20 18.83 -11.66
N VAL A 256 6.78 17.77 -11.10
CA VAL A 256 7.10 17.68 -9.67
C VAL A 256 8.23 18.64 -9.32
N GLU A 257 9.31 18.66 -10.09
CA GLU A 257 10.48 19.52 -9.83
C GLU A 257 10.13 21.01 -10.03
N GLU A 258 9.29 21.36 -10.99
CA GLU A 258 8.77 22.72 -11.18
C GLU A 258 8.01 23.22 -9.94
N LEU A 259 7.08 22.40 -9.39
CA LEU A 259 6.32 22.79 -8.20
C LEU A 259 7.20 22.87 -6.95
N VAL A 260 8.17 21.97 -6.80
CA VAL A 260 9.14 22.05 -5.70
C VAL A 260 10.03 23.28 -5.83
N GLY A 261 10.57 23.53 -7.03
CA GLY A 261 11.44 24.68 -7.32
C GLY A 261 10.73 26.03 -7.19
N ALA A 262 9.41 26.07 -7.34
CA ALA A 262 8.62 27.29 -7.16
C ALA A 262 8.62 27.81 -5.72
N GLY A 263 9.00 26.98 -4.74
CA GLY A 263 9.13 27.38 -3.33
C GLY A 263 7.82 27.82 -2.66
N ARG A 264 6.67 27.59 -3.28
CA ARG A 264 5.36 27.90 -2.71
C ARG A 264 4.91 26.76 -1.81
N PRO A 265 4.42 27.04 -0.59
CA PRO A 265 3.87 26.01 0.27
C PRO A 265 2.63 25.38 -0.42
N PRO A 266 2.55 24.05 -0.48
CA PRO A 266 1.36 23.38 -0.98
C PRO A 266 0.12 23.69 -0.13
N ALA A 267 -1.06 23.67 -0.76
CA ALA A 267 -2.32 23.74 -0.02
C ALA A 267 -2.44 22.52 0.94
N PRO A 268 -3.24 22.63 2.02
CA PRO A 268 -3.52 21.50 2.92
C PRO A 268 -4.06 20.28 2.17
N TYR A 269 -3.76 19.08 2.68
CA TYR A 269 -4.32 17.84 2.15
C TYR A 269 -5.86 17.82 2.29
N PRO A 270 -6.64 17.36 1.30
CA PRO A 270 -6.23 16.95 -0.05
C PRO A 270 -6.37 18.08 -1.10
N LEU A 271 -6.59 19.32 -0.69
CA LEU A 271 -6.90 20.46 -1.59
C LEU A 271 -5.81 20.73 -2.66
N GLN A 272 -4.56 20.36 -2.37
CA GLN A 272 -3.47 20.49 -3.35
C GLN A 272 -3.74 19.66 -4.63
N LEU A 273 -4.57 18.63 -4.54
CA LEU A 273 -4.98 17.85 -5.72
C LEU A 273 -5.71 18.70 -6.76
N ASP A 274 -6.37 19.78 -6.37
CA ASP A 274 -7.04 20.68 -7.32
C ASP A 274 -6.04 21.42 -8.24
N VAL A 275 -4.81 21.60 -7.76
CA VAL A 275 -3.69 22.13 -8.54
C VAL A 275 -3.07 21.07 -9.43
N THR A 276 -2.84 19.85 -8.91
CA THR A 276 -2.06 18.84 -9.61
C THR A 276 -2.87 17.95 -10.56
N ARG A 277 -4.15 17.69 -10.27
CA ARG A 277 -5.04 16.89 -11.14
C ARG A 277 -5.15 17.44 -12.57
N PRO A 278 -5.34 18.76 -12.80
CA PRO A 278 -5.39 19.29 -14.17
C PRO A 278 -4.08 19.06 -14.94
N ILE A 279 -2.92 19.26 -14.29
CA ILE A 279 -1.58 19.05 -14.88
C ILE A 279 -1.40 17.57 -15.24
N HIS A 280 -1.69 16.70 -14.29
CA HIS A 280 -1.60 15.24 -14.47
C HIS A 280 -2.50 14.75 -15.62
N ARG A 281 -3.74 15.22 -15.66
CA ARG A 281 -4.70 14.87 -16.71
C ARG A 281 -4.23 15.35 -18.08
N ALA A 282 -3.72 16.57 -18.19
CA ALA A 282 -3.14 17.08 -19.42
C ALA A 282 -1.93 16.24 -19.88
N GLY A 283 -1.06 15.84 -18.96
CA GLY A 283 0.06 14.93 -19.24
C GLY A 283 -0.39 13.59 -19.80
N LEU A 284 -1.43 12.97 -19.19
CA LEU A 284 -2.01 11.72 -19.69
C LEU A 284 -2.62 11.89 -21.09
N GLN A 285 -3.35 12.98 -21.35
CA GLN A 285 -3.96 13.26 -22.66
C GLN A 285 -2.91 13.52 -23.75
N ALA A 286 -1.81 14.16 -23.40
CA ALA A 286 -0.69 14.42 -24.32
C ALA A 286 0.29 13.26 -24.44
N ASP A 287 0.09 12.15 -23.70
CA ASP A 287 1.01 11.03 -23.56
C ASP A 287 2.43 11.47 -23.12
N ASP A 288 2.48 12.49 -22.25
CA ASP A 288 3.71 13.13 -21.76
C ASP A 288 4.02 12.69 -20.30
N PRO A 289 4.95 11.73 -20.11
CA PRO A 289 5.31 11.25 -18.78
C PRO A 289 5.94 12.33 -17.88
N SER A 290 6.55 13.38 -18.45
CA SER A 290 7.20 14.45 -17.68
C SER A 290 6.21 15.31 -16.87
N ARG A 291 4.93 15.26 -17.23
CA ARG A 291 3.85 16.02 -16.57
C ARG A 291 3.04 15.20 -15.54
N LEU A 292 3.43 13.94 -15.30
CA LEU A 292 2.70 13.06 -14.38
C LEU A 292 3.14 13.23 -12.92
N PHE A 293 2.19 13.08 -12.01
CA PHE A 293 2.46 12.91 -10.57
C PHE A 293 2.32 11.41 -10.25
N ALA A 294 3.40 10.69 -10.51
CA ALA A 294 3.43 9.23 -10.43
C ALA A 294 3.91 8.76 -9.05
N LEU A 295 3.00 8.26 -8.24
CA LEU A 295 3.32 7.70 -6.93
C LEU A 295 4.04 6.35 -7.11
N ALA A 296 5.29 6.26 -6.66
CA ALA A 296 6.10 5.05 -6.75
C ALA A 296 7.18 5.00 -5.66
N GLY A 297 7.54 3.81 -5.20
CA GLY A 297 8.60 3.57 -4.22
C GLY A 297 10.00 3.62 -4.83
N GLN A 298 11.02 3.59 -3.98
CA GLN A 298 12.43 3.62 -4.39
C GLN A 298 12.85 2.41 -5.24
N GLY A 299 12.09 1.32 -5.18
CA GLY A 299 12.31 0.15 -6.03
C GLY A 299 11.77 0.26 -7.45
N ALA A 300 11.30 1.43 -7.92
CA ALA A 300 10.63 1.59 -9.22
C ALA A 300 11.43 1.04 -10.40
N ALA A 301 12.76 1.12 -10.39
CA ALA A 301 13.62 0.53 -11.43
C ALA A 301 13.49 -1.00 -11.61
N LEU A 302 12.82 -1.68 -10.67
CA LEU A 302 12.64 -3.13 -10.67
C LEU A 302 11.23 -3.56 -11.09
N VAL A 303 10.41 -2.66 -11.65
CA VAL A 303 9.07 -3.00 -12.14
C VAL A 303 9.13 -4.04 -13.26
N ARG A 304 8.10 -4.88 -13.35
CA ARG A 304 7.94 -5.92 -14.37
C ARG A 304 6.52 -5.90 -14.89
N GLU A 305 6.36 -5.94 -16.20
CA GLU A 305 5.05 -6.06 -16.83
C GLU A 305 4.69 -7.54 -16.99
N ALA A 306 3.64 -7.96 -16.29
CA ALA A 306 3.09 -9.32 -16.39
C ALA A 306 1.66 -9.34 -15.81
N PRO A 307 0.88 -10.41 -16.06
CA PRO A 307 -0.34 -10.68 -15.30
C PRO A 307 -0.05 -10.78 -13.79
N ALA A 308 -1.00 -10.33 -12.97
CA ALA A 308 -0.80 -10.28 -11.53
C ALA A 308 -0.57 -11.66 -10.90
N ALA A 309 -1.21 -12.70 -11.42
CA ALA A 309 -0.99 -14.08 -10.99
C ALA A 309 0.46 -14.52 -11.26
N ASP A 310 0.99 -14.25 -12.45
CA ASP A 310 2.37 -14.58 -12.83
C ASP A 310 3.39 -13.82 -11.98
N LEU A 311 3.07 -12.55 -11.61
CA LEU A 311 3.89 -11.77 -10.67
C LEU A 311 3.94 -12.45 -9.30
N VAL A 312 2.81 -12.91 -8.77
CA VAL A 312 2.77 -13.62 -7.47
C VAL A 312 3.60 -14.92 -7.55
N GLU A 313 3.42 -15.73 -8.59
CA GLU A 313 4.19 -16.98 -8.77
C GLU A 313 5.69 -16.70 -8.87
N THR A 314 6.08 -15.66 -9.63
CA THR A 314 7.47 -15.23 -9.76
C THR A 314 8.04 -14.80 -8.41
N LEU A 315 7.31 -13.97 -7.65
CA LEU A 315 7.72 -13.52 -6.32
C LEU A 315 7.93 -14.70 -5.36
N VAL A 316 7.04 -15.69 -5.38
CA VAL A 316 7.17 -16.92 -4.57
C VAL A 316 8.43 -17.69 -4.95
N ALA A 317 8.63 -18.00 -6.23
CA ALA A 317 9.80 -18.75 -6.70
C ALA A 317 11.13 -18.03 -6.41
N GLU A 318 11.15 -16.70 -6.58
CA GLU A 318 12.33 -15.89 -6.25
C GLU A 318 12.62 -15.86 -4.74
N THR A 319 11.58 -15.83 -3.92
CA THR A 319 11.71 -15.87 -2.45
C THR A 319 12.34 -17.20 -2.02
N GLU A 320 11.84 -18.32 -2.54
CA GLU A 320 12.41 -19.66 -2.28
C GLU A 320 13.89 -19.71 -2.67
N LYS A 321 14.22 -19.19 -3.84
CA LYS A 321 15.60 -19.13 -4.31
C LYS A 321 16.49 -18.23 -3.44
N ALA A 322 15.96 -17.10 -2.97
CA ALA A 322 16.72 -16.19 -2.09
C ALA A 322 17.00 -16.84 -0.74
N ILE A 323 15.99 -17.46 -0.13
CA ILE A 323 16.10 -18.20 1.15
C ILE A 323 17.11 -19.34 1.03
N SER A 324 17.02 -20.14 -0.03
CA SER A 324 17.94 -21.27 -0.26
C SER A 324 19.40 -20.81 -0.37
N ARG A 325 19.66 -19.66 -1.00
CA ARG A 325 21.01 -19.08 -1.12
C ARG A 325 21.61 -18.64 0.22
N LEU A 326 20.77 -18.25 1.17
CA LEU A 326 21.20 -17.84 2.51
C LEU A 326 21.43 -19.05 3.43
N GLY A 327 21.08 -20.27 3.00
CA GLY A 327 21.13 -21.48 3.83
C GLY A 327 20.17 -21.40 5.03
N TRP A 328 19.17 -20.54 4.96
CA TRP A 328 18.22 -20.34 6.04
C TRP A 328 17.26 -21.54 6.11
N ASP A 329 17.21 -22.18 7.28
CA ASP A 329 16.24 -23.23 7.60
C ASP A 329 15.06 -22.58 8.37
N PRO A 330 13.88 -22.50 7.78
CA PRO A 330 12.70 -21.90 8.43
C PRO A 330 12.15 -22.76 9.59
N SER A 331 12.74 -23.94 9.88
CA SER A 331 12.33 -24.82 10.97
C SER A 331 13.15 -24.65 12.25
N GLY A 332 14.17 -23.75 12.25
CA GLY A 332 15.05 -23.46 13.38
C GLY A 332 14.49 -22.45 14.37
#